data_9f2a3aa37662a66703362b1a1a1436e7
#
_entry.id   9f2a3aa37662a66703362b1a1a1436e7
#
_cell.length_a   1.000
_cell.length_b   1.000
_cell.length_c   1.000
_cell.angle_alpha   90.00
_cell.angle_beta   90.00
_cell.angle_gamma   90.00
#
_symmetry.space_group_name_H-M   'P 1'
#
loop_
_entity.id
_entity.type
_entity.pdbx_description
1 polymer ?
#
loop_
_entity_poly.entity_id
_entity_poly.type
_entity_poly.pdbx_seq_one_letter_code
_entity_poly.pdbx_strand_id
1 'polypeptide(L)'
;MAVWMVGLVFLGLLVWWFGRRRRIVCSQGLRKWVLEEETEERSLRGKGAARSQVWDCQLICKPSALARALLRNLCKSADPKALPWSWKMWPYLQTVKQLLWPPDHPLEFARDYLQVADNGIVALDWVVGLQNRSGKGPGAAEAAVLLVVPNAAGKITRNVCQLCQLALEAGYYPVIFNRRGHNGCPLTSVRLQSFGDPSDLKEAVMYIRFRHPTAVLFAVSEGSGSGLLLSHLGECGSSCDLSGVACISPLLKCQDWFEAGSPWLCEWSLLLYQKRVISRYAKALQEVVEMESVLGSRSLREFEEALFCHRKGQAMTWEAYWGCNEPLRDADEVAVPVLCICSADDPVRGPPGRTLPWELFHTNPHFFLLLTPHGGHCGFLQKSPSSSSASWGNMVALEYLGVLDKFFHTEEATRERPRPGRSVILHHCSQGIFQSREGVPATLDFQETFTWQRSYTR
;
A
#
# COMPACT_ATOMS: atom_id res chain seq x y z
N MET A 1 -15.60 28.80 26.08
CA MET A 1 -15.95 27.36 26.08
C MET A 1 -17.29 27.06 25.38
N ALA A 2 -18.38 27.75 25.66
CA ALA A 2 -19.68 27.49 25.03
C ALA A 2 -19.70 27.61 23.48
N VAL A 3 -19.03 28.59 22.90
CA VAL A 3 -18.97 28.81 21.44
C VAL A 3 -18.27 27.65 20.72
N TRP A 4 -17.26 27.06 21.34
CA TRP A 4 -16.55 25.87 20.75
C TRP A 4 -17.40 24.60 20.82
N MET A 5 -18.20 24.43 21.86
CA MET A 5 -19.12 23.30 21.96
C MET A 5 -20.26 23.38 20.93
N VAL A 6 -20.82 24.57 20.69
CA VAL A 6 -21.84 24.79 19.66
C VAL A 6 -21.28 24.53 18.27
N GLY A 7 -20.04 24.96 17.99
CA GLY A 7 -19.35 24.69 16.74
C GLY A 7 -19.15 23.18 16.51
N LEU A 8 -18.76 22.43 17.54
CA LEU A 8 -18.58 20.97 17.45
C LEU A 8 -19.90 20.21 17.25
N VAL A 9 -20.98 20.65 17.91
CA VAL A 9 -22.32 20.09 17.73
C VAL A 9 -22.85 20.37 16.31
N PHE A 10 -22.64 21.61 15.79
CA PHE A 10 -23.03 21.97 14.44
C PHE A 10 -22.23 21.20 13.38
N LEU A 11 -20.94 21.01 13.60
CA LEU A 11 -20.08 20.15 12.76
C LEU A 11 -20.57 18.70 12.78
N GLY A 12 -20.93 18.17 13.94
CA GLY A 12 -21.49 16.83 14.10
C GLY A 12 -22.82 16.64 13.36
N LEU A 13 -23.70 17.65 13.42
CA LEU A 13 -24.98 17.63 12.69
C LEU A 13 -24.82 17.74 11.18
N LEU A 14 -23.89 18.56 10.70
CA LEU A 14 -23.55 18.66 9.28
C LEU A 14 -22.98 17.33 8.75
N VAL A 15 -22.05 16.73 9.45
CA VAL A 15 -21.49 15.41 9.10
C VAL A 15 -22.58 14.34 9.09
N TRP A 16 -23.52 14.37 10.06
CA TRP A 16 -24.67 13.48 10.09
C TRP A 16 -25.60 13.67 8.90
N TRP A 17 -25.95 14.91 8.55
CA TRP A 17 -26.86 15.23 7.45
C TRP A 17 -26.29 14.84 6.07
N PHE A 18 -25.01 15.14 5.83
CA PHE A 18 -24.30 14.75 4.58
C PHE A 18 -24.09 13.23 4.48
N GLY A 19 -23.79 12.57 5.59
CA GLY A 19 -23.65 11.10 5.62
C GLY A 19 -24.95 10.37 5.30
N ARG A 20 -26.10 10.93 5.69
CA ARG A 20 -27.42 10.36 5.39
C ARG A 20 -27.79 10.47 3.91
N ARG A 21 -27.44 11.55 3.24
CA ARG A 21 -27.73 11.76 1.82
C ARG A 21 -26.91 10.85 0.90
N ARG A 22 -25.67 10.51 1.26
CA ARG A 22 -24.80 9.61 0.47
C ARG A 22 -25.14 8.13 0.62
N ARG A 23 -25.72 7.68 1.73
CA ARG A 23 -26.11 6.26 1.91
C ARG A 23 -27.10 5.77 0.85
N ILE A 24 -27.98 6.64 0.37
CA ILE A 24 -28.99 6.28 -0.64
C ILE A 24 -28.34 6.06 -2.02
N VAL A 25 -27.30 6.81 -2.34
CA VAL A 25 -26.64 6.74 -3.66
C VAL A 25 -25.62 5.60 -3.72
N CYS A 26 -24.88 5.35 -2.65
CA CYS A 26 -23.84 4.32 -2.63
C CYS A 26 -24.41 2.90 -2.60
N SER A 27 -25.51 2.68 -1.84
CA SER A 27 -26.13 1.36 -1.76
C SER A 27 -26.82 0.91 -3.05
N GLN A 28 -27.31 1.86 -3.86
CA GLN A 28 -27.96 1.54 -5.13
C GLN A 28 -26.94 1.24 -6.25
N GLY A 29 -25.82 1.95 -6.27
CA GLY A 29 -24.74 1.71 -7.24
C GLY A 29 -24.05 0.37 -7.05
N LEU A 30 -23.73 0.02 -5.81
CA LEU A 30 -23.03 -1.24 -5.49
C LEU A 30 -23.92 -2.47 -5.75
N ARG A 31 -25.23 -2.40 -5.41
CA ARG A 31 -26.18 -3.50 -5.69
C ARG A 31 -26.36 -3.74 -7.17
N LYS A 32 -26.30 -2.72 -8.01
CA LYS A 32 -26.48 -2.88 -9.46
C LYS A 32 -25.30 -3.58 -10.09
N TRP A 33 -24.08 -3.27 -9.66
CA TRP A 33 -22.85 -3.91 -10.14
C TRP A 33 -22.72 -5.36 -9.71
N VAL A 34 -22.97 -5.65 -8.42
CA VAL A 34 -22.94 -7.03 -7.89
C VAL A 34 -24.02 -7.91 -8.54
N LEU A 35 -25.19 -7.36 -8.87
CA LEU A 35 -26.27 -8.11 -9.53
C LEU A 35 -26.01 -8.38 -11.02
N GLU A 36 -25.27 -7.51 -11.72
CA GLU A 36 -24.89 -7.75 -13.12
C GLU A 36 -23.82 -8.86 -13.23
N GLU A 37 -22.82 -8.87 -12.33
CA GLU A 37 -21.79 -9.92 -12.29
C GLU A 37 -22.35 -11.29 -11.81
N GLU A 38 -23.26 -11.30 -10.82
CA GLU A 38 -23.94 -12.53 -10.38
C GLU A 38 -24.84 -13.14 -11.45
N THR A 39 -25.39 -12.35 -12.38
CA THR A 39 -26.22 -12.87 -13.47
C THR A 39 -25.39 -13.53 -14.57
N GLU A 40 -24.18 -13.06 -14.85
CA GLU A 40 -23.26 -13.72 -15.79
C GLU A 40 -22.68 -15.01 -15.22
N GLU A 41 -22.26 -15.04 -13.94
CA GLU A 41 -21.77 -16.26 -13.29
C GLU A 41 -22.85 -17.34 -13.09
N ARG A 42 -24.11 -16.95 -12.84
CA ARG A 42 -25.22 -17.91 -12.73
C ARG A 42 -25.58 -18.60 -14.04
N SER A 43 -25.31 -17.96 -15.17
CA SER A 43 -25.51 -18.56 -16.50
C SER A 43 -24.49 -19.68 -16.79
N LEU A 44 -23.33 -19.68 -16.14
CA LEU A 44 -22.25 -20.63 -16.35
C LEU A 44 -22.18 -21.78 -15.32
N ARG A 45 -22.89 -21.70 -14.21
CA ARG A 45 -22.91 -22.74 -13.17
C ARG A 45 -24.24 -23.49 -13.11
N GLY A 46 -24.22 -24.70 -13.64
CA GLY A 46 -25.27 -25.69 -13.46
C GLY A 46 -25.49 -26.07 -11.98
N LYS A 47 -26.76 -26.32 -11.66
CA LYS A 47 -27.35 -26.70 -10.38
C LYS A 47 -26.49 -27.62 -9.52
N GLY A 48 -26.08 -27.14 -8.36
CA GLY A 48 -25.50 -27.97 -7.31
C GLY A 48 -24.33 -27.35 -6.54
N ALA A 49 -24.51 -26.20 -5.91
CA ALA A 49 -23.51 -25.69 -4.95
C ALA A 49 -24.20 -25.19 -3.68
N ALA A 50 -23.76 -25.70 -2.54
CA ALA A 50 -24.14 -25.27 -1.21
C ALA A 50 -24.02 -23.75 -1.07
N ARG A 51 -24.97 -23.15 -0.36
CA ARG A 51 -25.08 -21.74 0.01
C ARG A 51 -23.74 -21.27 0.61
N SER A 52 -22.84 -20.70 -0.22
CA SER A 52 -21.62 -20.09 0.25
C SER A 52 -22.01 -18.86 1.07
N GLN A 53 -21.50 -18.78 2.29
CA GLN A 53 -21.62 -17.60 3.15
C GLN A 53 -21.10 -16.41 2.37
N VAL A 54 -21.93 -15.36 2.22
CA VAL A 54 -21.54 -14.09 1.60
C VAL A 54 -20.49 -13.46 2.51
N TRP A 55 -19.25 -13.48 2.08
CA TRP A 55 -18.15 -12.80 2.75
C TRP A 55 -18.30 -11.30 2.52
N ASP A 56 -18.29 -10.51 3.59
CA ASP A 56 -18.36 -9.05 3.49
C ASP A 56 -17.08 -8.43 2.91
N CYS A 57 -16.02 -9.20 2.73
CA CYS A 57 -14.72 -8.79 2.24
C CYS A 57 -14.34 -9.56 0.97
N GLN A 58 -13.92 -8.87 -0.08
CA GLN A 58 -13.61 -9.47 -1.38
C GLN A 58 -12.12 -9.31 -1.71
N LEU A 59 -11.45 -10.42 -2.06
CA LEU A 59 -10.12 -10.41 -2.65
C LEU A 59 -10.26 -10.49 -4.17
N ILE A 60 -9.86 -9.44 -4.86
CA ILE A 60 -9.92 -9.29 -6.32
C ILE A 60 -8.49 -9.32 -6.85
N CYS A 61 -8.19 -10.28 -7.70
CA CYS A 61 -6.87 -10.46 -8.27
C CYS A 61 -6.91 -11.45 -9.44
N LYS A 62 -5.86 -11.44 -10.27
CA LYS A 62 -5.63 -12.48 -11.26
C LYS A 62 -5.41 -13.83 -10.58
N PRO A 63 -6.03 -14.93 -11.06
CA PRO A 63 -5.80 -16.26 -10.50
C PRO A 63 -4.33 -16.69 -10.59
N SER A 64 -3.72 -17.04 -9.43
CA SER A 64 -2.33 -17.47 -9.34
C SER A 64 -2.14 -18.43 -8.16
N ALA A 65 -0.96 -19.05 -8.04
CA ALA A 65 -0.62 -19.88 -6.87
C ALA A 65 -0.62 -19.04 -5.59
N LEU A 66 -0.07 -17.83 -5.65
CA LEU A 66 -0.06 -16.88 -4.54
C LEU A 66 -1.49 -16.43 -4.20
N ALA A 67 -2.34 -16.11 -5.18
CA ALA A 67 -3.75 -15.77 -4.94
C ALA A 67 -4.48 -16.85 -4.14
N ARG A 68 -4.25 -18.14 -4.49
CA ARG A 68 -4.83 -19.28 -3.75
C ARG A 68 -4.29 -19.39 -2.32
N ALA A 69 -3.00 -19.11 -2.10
CA ALA A 69 -2.40 -19.09 -0.78
C ALA A 69 -2.98 -17.96 0.08
N LEU A 70 -3.15 -16.77 -0.50
CA LEU A 70 -3.78 -15.61 0.15
C LEU A 70 -5.25 -15.88 0.52
N LEU A 71 -6.04 -16.44 -0.40
CA LEU A 71 -7.43 -16.80 -0.13
C LEU A 71 -7.57 -17.78 1.05
N ARG A 72 -6.66 -18.76 1.18
CA ARG A 72 -6.70 -19.73 2.28
C ARG A 72 -6.36 -19.14 3.64
N ASN A 73 -5.47 -18.18 3.68
CA ASN A 73 -4.91 -17.65 4.92
C ASN A 73 -5.55 -16.33 5.33
N LEU A 74 -5.61 -15.32 4.44
CA LEU A 74 -6.19 -14.01 4.76
C LEU A 74 -7.70 -14.04 5.01
N CYS A 75 -8.45 -14.89 4.31
CA CYS A 75 -9.90 -14.95 4.51
C CYS A 75 -10.32 -15.56 5.86
N LYS A 76 -9.42 -16.23 6.58
CA LYS A 76 -9.72 -16.76 7.94
C LYS A 76 -9.69 -15.67 8.99
N SER A 77 -8.80 -14.70 8.84
CA SER A 77 -8.63 -13.55 9.77
C SER A 77 -9.49 -12.36 9.37
N ALA A 78 -9.94 -12.34 8.12
CA ALA A 78 -10.80 -11.30 7.56
C ALA A 78 -12.28 -11.45 7.95
N ASP A 79 -12.63 -12.19 9.03
CA ASP A 79 -14.03 -12.34 9.47
C ASP A 79 -14.54 -11.02 10.07
N PRO A 80 -15.39 -10.26 9.34
CA PRO A 80 -15.89 -8.97 9.78
C PRO A 80 -16.96 -9.07 10.87
N LYS A 81 -17.28 -10.26 11.39
CA LYS A 81 -18.26 -10.48 12.47
C LYS A 81 -17.96 -9.69 13.75
N ALA A 82 -16.76 -9.11 13.84
CA ALA A 82 -16.33 -8.30 14.97
C ALA A 82 -16.67 -6.79 14.84
N LEU A 83 -17.24 -6.31 13.75
CA LEU A 83 -17.61 -4.90 13.60
C LEU A 83 -18.96 -4.61 14.26
N PRO A 84 -19.01 -4.05 15.49
CA PRO A 84 -20.28 -3.73 16.13
C PRO A 84 -20.93 -2.55 15.41
N TRP A 85 -22.24 -2.65 15.22
CA TRP A 85 -23.12 -1.59 14.73
C TRP A 85 -23.15 -0.44 15.74
N SER A 86 -22.17 0.47 15.65
CA SER A 86 -22.06 1.63 16.53
C SER A 86 -21.62 2.86 15.73
N TRP A 87 -21.78 4.05 16.31
CA TRP A 87 -21.30 5.32 15.76
C TRP A 87 -19.81 5.29 15.30
N LYS A 88 -19.01 4.35 15.85
CA LYS A 88 -17.61 4.10 15.42
C LYS A 88 -17.50 3.61 13.98
N MET A 89 -18.59 3.18 13.34
CA MET A 89 -18.65 2.75 11.95
C MET A 89 -18.78 3.91 10.95
N TRP A 90 -18.88 5.14 11.40
CA TRP A 90 -18.91 6.27 10.48
C TRP A 90 -17.52 6.48 9.86
N PRO A 91 -17.39 6.39 8.52
CA PRO A 91 -16.11 6.44 7.85
C PRO A 91 -15.33 7.73 8.15
N TYR A 92 -16.02 8.88 8.24
CA TYR A 92 -15.40 10.14 8.62
C TYR A 92 -14.85 10.13 10.04
N LEU A 93 -15.58 9.57 11.01
CA LEU A 93 -15.11 9.50 12.40
C LEU A 93 -13.93 8.54 12.56
N GLN A 94 -13.92 7.45 11.82
CA GLN A 94 -12.77 6.54 11.78
C GLN A 94 -11.53 7.24 11.24
N THR A 95 -11.68 7.95 10.10
CA THR A 95 -10.61 8.73 9.49
C THR A 95 -10.09 9.82 10.43
N VAL A 96 -10.99 10.62 11.00
CA VAL A 96 -10.64 11.71 11.94
C VAL A 96 -9.95 11.17 13.20
N LYS A 97 -10.41 10.03 13.74
CA LYS A 97 -9.78 9.41 14.91
C LYS A 97 -8.33 9.00 14.61
N GLN A 98 -8.06 8.44 13.43
CA GLN A 98 -6.69 8.05 13.05
C GLN A 98 -5.77 9.26 12.83
N LEU A 99 -6.30 10.35 12.28
CA LEU A 99 -5.51 11.55 11.98
C LEU A 99 -5.25 12.45 13.20
N LEU A 100 -6.24 12.59 14.09
CA LEU A 100 -6.21 13.61 15.16
C LEU A 100 -5.94 13.03 16.54
N TRP A 101 -6.32 11.76 16.80
CA TRP A 101 -6.12 11.17 18.13
C TRP A 101 -4.65 10.81 18.35
N PRO A 102 -4.11 11.07 19.53
CA PRO A 102 -2.74 10.63 19.85
C PRO A 102 -2.65 9.09 19.83
N PRO A 103 -1.46 8.53 19.59
CA PRO A 103 -1.23 7.09 19.73
C PRO A 103 -1.50 6.64 21.17
N ASP A 104 -2.00 5.40 21.33
CA ASP A 104 -2.30 4.84 22.66
C ASP A 104 -1.02 4.64 23.49
N HIS A 105 0.07 4.27 22.81
CA HIS A 105 1.39 4.09 23.41
C HIS A 105 2.42 4.88 22.60
N PRO A 106 3.21 5.75 23.24
CA PRO A 106 4.32 6.40 22.56
C PRO A 106 5.38 5.36 22.22
N LEU A 107 5.85 5.40 20.97
CA LEU A 107 6.99 4.61 20.54
C LEU A 107 8.25 5.47 20.63
N GLU A 108 9.35 4.84 21.03
CA GLU A 108 10.66 5.45 20.96
C GLU A 108 11.30 5.16 19.62
N PHE A 109 11.97 6.16 19.06
CA PHE A 109 12.62 6.05 17.76
C PHE A 109 14.10 6.43 17.85
N ALA A 110 14.94 5.62 17.23
CA ALA A 110 16.31 5.99 16.90
C ALA A 110 16.33 6.54 15.48
N ARG A 111 16.74 7.80 15.31
CA ARG A 111 16.70 8.47 14.01
C ARG A 111 18.07 8.46 13.35
N ASP A 112 18.09 7.95 12.11
CA ASP A 112 19.21 8.10 11.20
C ASP A 112 18.88 9.19 10.17
N TYR A 113 19.85 10.09 9.94
CA TYR A 113 19.77 11.06 8.86
C TYR A 113 20.57 10.57 7.66
N LEU A 114 19.92 10.50 6.52
CA LEU A 114 20.52 10.10 5.26
C LEU A 114 20.65 11.32 4.35
N GLN A 115 21.89 11.68 4.00
CA GLN A 115 22.17 12.70 3.00
C GLN A 115 22.02 12.07 1.62
N VAL A 116 21.12 12.61 0.81
CA VAL A 116 20.85 12.15 -0.55
C VAL A 116 21.71 12.91 -1.58
N ALA A 117 21.71 12.41 -2.83
CA ALA A 117 22.64 12.86 -3.87
C ALA A 117 22.67 14.39 -4.14
N ASP A 118 21.55 15.09 -3.91
CA ASP A 118 21.42 16.55 -4.08
C ASP A 118 21.70 17.36 -2.81
N ASN A 119 22.37 16.78 -1.83
CA ASN A 119 22.61 17.33 -0.49
C ASN A 119 21.35 17.58 0.34
N GLY A 120 20.19 17.06 -0.09
CA GLY A 120 18.99 16.98 0.72
C GLY A 120 19.17 16.00 1.88
N ILE A 121 18.30 16.08 2.86
CA ILE A 121 18.28 15.13 3.99
C ILE A 121 16.91 14.49 4.07
N VAL A 122 16.89 13.16 4.18
CA VAL A 122 15.75 12.37 4.61
C VAL A 122 16.06 11.69 5.93
N ALA A 123 15.07 11.23 6.68
CA ALA A 123 15.30 10.58 7.94
C ALA A 123 14.62 9.21 8.00
N LEU A 124 15.28 8.26 8.64
CA LEU A 124 14.79 6.95 8.95
C LEU A 124 14.63 6.82 10.45
N ASP A 125 13.38 6.62 10.91
CA ASP A 125 13.04 6.43 12.32
C ASP A 125 12.90 4.94 12.61
N TRP A 126 13.94 4.35 13.19
CA TRP A 126 13.95 2.97 13.64
C TRP A 126 13.20 2.86 14.96
N VAL A 127 12.24 1.96 15.04
CA VAL A 127 11.48 1.77 16.27
C VAL A 127 12.35 1.06 17.29
N VAL A 128 12.57 1.69 18.44
CA VAL A 128 13.32 1.09 19.56
C VAL A 128 12.39 0.14 20.29
N GLY A 129 12.49 -1.13 19.98
CA GLY A 129 11.68 -2.21 20.58
C GLY A 129 12.51 -3.10 21.48
N LEU A 130 11.82 -3.99 22.17
CA LEU A 130 12.36 -4.99 23.11
C LEU A 130 13.34 -6.04 22.49
N GLN A 131 14.03 -5.72 21.41
CA GLN A 131 14.97 -6.63 20.75
C GLN A 131 16.10 -7.15 21.67
N ASN A 132 16.35 -6.47 22.79
CA ASN A 132 17.34 -6.94 23.78
C ASN A 132 16.90 -8.14 24.65
N ARG A 133 15.68 -8.69 24.45
CA ARG A 133 15.19 -9.83 25.28
C ARG A 133 15.24 -11.19 24.59
N SER A 134 15.44 -11.26 23.29
CA SER A 134 15.76 -12.52 22.61
C SER A 134 17.25 -12.63 22.42
N GLY A 135 17.92 -13.23 23.38
CA GLY A 135 19.28 -13.77 23.22
C GLY A 135 19.27 -14.84 22.13
N LYS A 136 19.13 -14.44 20.89
CA LYS A 136 19.31 -15.34 19.75
C LYS A 136 20.79 -15.64 19.66
N GLY A 137 21.14 -16.91 19.87
CA GLY A 137 22.52 -17.40 19.74
C GLY A 137 23.10 -17.13 18.35
N PRO A 138 24.41 -17.26 18.16
CA PRO A 138 25.06 -17.08 16.88
C PRO A 138 24.47 -18.07 15.86
N GLY A 139 23.82 -17.54 14.80
CA GLY A 139 23.16 -18.33 13.77
C GLY A 139 21.64 -18.09 13.62
N ALA A 140 21.03 -17.23 14.44
CA ALA A 140 19.62 -16.87 14.24
C ALA A 140 19.47 -15.95 13.02
N ALA A 141 18.51 -16.27 12.13
CA ALA A 141 18.19 -15.44 10.99
C ALA A 141 17.90 -14.00 11.42
N GLU A 142 18.38 -13.03 10.64
CA GLU A 142 18.12 -11.62 10.87
C GLU A 142 16.60 -11.35 10.78
N ALA A 143 16.07 -10.49 11.65
CA ALA A 143 14.66 -10.16 11.63
C ALA A 143 14.33 -9.44 10.32
N ALA A 144 13.20 -9.77 9.69
CA ALA A 144 12.74 -9.07 8.50
C ALA A 144 12.49 -7.58 8.81
N VAL A 145 12.95 -6.70 7.94
CA VAL A 145 12.76 -5.25 8.08
C VAL A 145 11.44 -4.84 7.44
N LEU A 146 10.66 -4.01 8.14
CA LEU A 146 9.43 -3.42 7.65
C LEU A 146 9.58 -1.93 7.43
N LEU A 147 9.69 -1.50 6.18
CA LEU A 147 9.70 -0.10 5.80
C LEU A 147 8.28 0.46 5.80
N VAL A 148 8.02 1.48 6.61
CA VAL A 148 6.73 2.15 6.68
C VAL A 148 6.82 3.51 5.99
N VAL A 149 5.98 3.73 4.97
CA VAL A 149 5.89 4.99 4.22
C VAL A 149 4.61 5.72 4.64
N PRO A 150 4.71 6.77 5.46
CA PRO A 150 3.57 7.56 5.90
C PRO A 150 2.90 8.30 4.73
N ASN A 151 1.70 8.81 4.96
CA ASN A 151 0.99 9.63 3.99
C ASN A 151 1.80 10.89 3.59
N ALA A 152 1.41 11.55 2.48
CA ALA A 152 2.12 12.70 1.94
C ALA A 152 2.18 13.92 2.89
N ALA A 153 1.33 13.98 3.91
CA ALA A 153 1.43 14.99 4.97
C ALA A 153 2.62 14.72 5.92
N GLY A 154 3.23 13.53 5.87
CA GLY A 154 4.43 13.16 6.61
C GLY A 154 4.24 13.04 8.12
N LYS A 155 3.01 13.09 8.62
CA LYS A 155 2.72 12.92 10.04
C LYS A 155 2.75 11.43 10.40
N ILE A 156 3.44 11.07 11.48
CA ILE A 156 3.32 9.74 12.07
C ILE A 156 1.94 9.68 12.76
N THR A 157 1.01 9.00 12.10
CA THR A 157 -0.37 8.88 12.57
C THR A 157 -0.48 7.83 13.67
N ARG A 158 -1.61 7.84 14.38
CA ARG A 158 -1.93 6.75 15.32
C ARG A 158 -1.88 5.38 14.64
N ASN A 159 -2.36 5.29 13.40
CA ASN A 159 -2.37 4.06 12.63
C ASN A 159 -0.95 3.56 12.33
N VAL A 160 -0.03 4.45 11.95
CA VAL A 160 1.39 4.13 11.74
C VAL A 160 2.04 3.64 13.03
N CYS A 161 1.77 4.29 14.18
CA CYS A 161 2.29 3.83 15.47
C CYS A 161 1.78 2.43 15.83
N GLN A 162 0.48 2.17 15.63
CA GLN A 162 -0.10 0.86 15.87
C GLN A 162 0.47 -0.21 14.92
N LEU A 163 0.68 0.12 13.64
CA LEU A 163 1.34 -0.77 12.69
C LEU A 163 2.74 -1.16 13.16
N CYS A 164 3.54 -0.17 13.58
CA CYS A 164 4.89 -0.42 14.08
C CYS A 164 4.89 -1.30 15.34
N GLN A 165 3.96 -1.07 16.26
CA GLN A 165 3.82 -1.90 17.46
C GLN A 165 3.47 -3.35 17.12
N LEU A 166 2.44 -3.56 16.28
CA LEU A 166 2.06 -4.90 15.82
C LEU A 166 3.17 -5.60 15.03
N ALA A 167 3.94 -4.84 14.26
CA ALA A 167 5.08 -5.36 13.52
C ALA A 167 6.18 -5.85 14.45
N LEU A 168 6.50 -5.10 15.52
CA LEU A 168 7.44 -5.56 16.56
C LEU A 168 6.97 -6.84 17.25
N GLU A 169 5.68 -6.92 17.59
CA GLU A 169 5.07 -8.10 18.19
C GLU A 169 5.12 -9.32 17.26
N ALA A 170 5.01 -9.08 15.95
CA ALA A 170 5.13 -10.10 14.91
C ALA A 170 6.59 -10.48 14.55
N GLY A 171 7.59 -9.82 15.16
CA GLY A 171 9.00 -10.11 14.96
C GLY A 171 9.67 -9.38 13.81
N TYR A 172 9.01 -8.36 13.22
CA TYR A 172 9.62 -7.46 12.25
C TYR A 172 10.44 -6.37 12.94
N TYR A 173 11.35 -5.76 12.18
CA TYR A 173 12.07 -4.55 12.60
C TYR A 173 11.53 -3.35 11.82
N PRO A 174 10.61 -2.54 12.40
CA PRO A 174 9.97 -1.44 11.67
C PRO A 174 10.89 -0.23 11.59
N VAL A 175 10.89 0.41 10.41
CA VAL A 175 11.56 1.69 10.14
C VAL A 175 10.60 2.61 9.38
N ILE A 176 10.47 3.87 9.82
CA ILE A 176 9.59 4.86 9.19
C ILE A 176 10.42 5.78 8.31
N PHE A 177 10.04 5.91 7.05
CA PHE A 177 10.63 6.86 6.12
C PHE A 177 10.03 8.25 6.31
N ASN A 178 10.88 9.25 6.56
CA ASN A 178 10.48 10.64 6.68
C ASN A 178 11.03 11.46 5.51
N ARG A 179 10.13 12.05 4.74
CA ARG A 179 10.45 12.93 3.62
C ARG A 179 11.16 14.20 4.12
N ARG A 180 11.85 14.87 3.20
CA ARG A 180 12.46 16.20 3.42
C ARG A 180 11.44 17.17 4.01
N GLY A 181 11.83 17.91 5.04
CA GLY A 181 10.97 18.92 5.68
C GLY A 181 9.80 18.39 6.49
N HIS A 182 9.61 17.07 6.61
CA HIS A 182 8.51 16.48 7.35
C HIS A 182 8.99 15.85 8.67
N ASN A 183 8.09 15.76 9.64
CA ASN A 183 8.32 15.10 10.94
C ASN A 183 9.67 15.45 11.59
N GLY A 184 10.05 16.75 11.57
CA GLY A 184 11.31 17.20 12.13
C GLY A 184 12.56 16.88 11.28
N CYS A 185 12.41 16.27 10.12
CA CYS A 185 13.48 16.16 9.14
C CYS A 185 13.74 17.55 8.53
N PRO A 186 14.98 18.06 8.51
CA PRO A 186 15.28 19.38 7.98
C PRO A 186 15.11 19.42 6.45
N LEU A 187 14.76 20.59 5.93
CA LEU A 187 14.82 20.87 4.49
C LEU A 187 16.15 21.60 4.23
N THR A 188 17.15 20.89 3.78
CA THR A 188 18.53 21.42 3.55
C THR A 188 18.77 21.81 2.10
N SER A 189 17.93 21.34 1.17
CA SER A 189 17.94 21.74 -0.24
C SER A 189 16.61 22.36 -0.61
N VAL A 190 16.59 23.22 -1.63
CA VAL A 190 15.37 23.84 -2.17
C VAL A 190 14.51 22.87 -2.98
N ARG A 191 15.00 21.65 -3.21
CA ARG A 191 14.25 20.61 -3.90
C ARG A 191 13.23 19.98 -2.94
N LEU A 192 11.97 20.16 -3.24
CA LEU A 192 10.87 19.43 -2.61
C LEU A 192 10.62 18.14 -3.37
N GLN A 193 10.29 17.08 -2.64
CA GLN A 193 9.88 15.82 -3.22
C GLN A 193 8.44 15.93 -3.72
N SER A 194 8.21 15.75 -5.03
CA SER A 194 6.90 15.77 -5.64
C SER A 194 6.10 14.50 -5.24
N PHE A 195 4.83 14.44 -5.60
CA PHE A 195 3.91 13.42 -5.10
C PHE A 195 4.40 11.99 -5.35
N GLY A 196 4.81 11.69 -6.58
CA GLY A 196 5.24 10.36 -7.03
C GLY A 196 6.74 10.24 -7.35
N ASP A 197 7.60 11.17 -6.89
CA ASP A 197 9.06 11.08 -7.08
C ASP A 197 9.69 10.11 -6.08
N PRO A 198 10.11 8.90 -6.49
CA PRO A 198 10.64 7.88 -5.58
C PRO A 198 12.13 8.00 -5.29
N SER A 199 12.83 9.02 -5.82
CA SER A 199 14.28 9.12 -5.75
C SER A 199 14.83 9.01 -4.33
N ASP A 200 14.26 9.76 -3.40
CA ASP A 200 14.66 9.73 -1.99
C ASP A 200 14.35 8.39 -1.30
N LEU A 201 13.21 7.78 -1.66
CA LEU A 201 12.84 6.47 -1.14
C LEU A 201 13.78 5.38 -1.64
N LYS A 202 14.21 5.47 -2.89
CA LYS A 202 15.17 4.55 -3.50
C LYS A 202 16.51 4.57 -2.73
N GLU A 203 17.02 5.74 -2.43
CA GLU A 203 18.25 5.88 -1.63
C GLU A 203 18.06 5.33 -0.21
N ALA A 204 16.90 5.56 0.40
CA ALA A 204 16.56 4.99 1.71
C ALA A 204 16.50 3.47 1.69
N VAL A 205 15.90 2.85 0.66
CA VAL A 205 15.85 1.39 0.49
C VAL A 205 17.26 0.82 0.30
N MET A 206 18.09 1.45 -0.53
CA MET A 206 19.50 1.05 -0.70
C MET A 206 20.27 1.12 0.61
N TYR A 207 20.09 2.18 1.41
CA TYR A 207 20.72 2.31 2.73
C TYR A 207 20.26 1.21 3.70
N ILE A 208 18.96 0.90 3.74
CA ILE A 208 18.43 -0.19 4.57
C ILE A 208 19.02 -1.53 4.13
N ARG A 209 19.12 -1.78 2.83
CA ARG A 209 19.72 -2.99 2.28
C ARG A 209 21.21 -3.10 2.63
N PHE A 210 21.93 -1.98 2.60
CA PHE A 210 23.35 -1.93 3.00
C PHE A 210 23.52 -2.25 4.49
N ARG A 211 22.63 -1.74 5.36
CA ARG A 211 22.67 -2.01 6.81
C ARG A 211 22.25 -3.42 7.19
N HIS A 212 21.30 -3.98 6.43
CA HIS A 212 20.68 -5.28 6.68
C HIS A 212 20.72 -6.14 5.40
N PRO A 213 21.91 -6.61 4.99
CA PRO A 213 22.09 -7.24 3.68
C PRO A 213 21.35 -8.59 3.53
N THR A 214 21.15 -9.32 4.63
CA THR A 214 20.52 -10.63 4.64
C THR A 214 19.04 -10.60 5.04
N ALA A 215 18.55 -9.47 5.58
CA ALA A 215 17.17 -9.36 6.02
C ALA A 215 16.19 -9.33 4.83
N VAL A 216 15.07 -10.00 4.98
CA VAL A 216 13.94 -9.81 4.05
C VAL A 216 13.37 -8.42 4.27
N LEU A 217 13.16 -7.66 3.18
CA LEU A 217 12.67 -6.29 3.25
C LEU A 217 11.25 -6.20 2.70
N PHE A 218 10.32 -5.83 3.56
CA PHE A 218 8.93 -5.55 3.22
C PHE A 218 8.61 -4.06 3.35
N ALA A 219 7.55 -3.60 2.69
CA ALA A 219 7.08 -2.24 2.88
C ALA A 219 5.56 -2.15 3.08
N VAL A 220 5.14 -1.18 3.89
CA VAL A 220 3.73 -0.81 4.07
C VAL A 220 3.59 0.69 3.90
N SER A 221 2.60 1.13 3.11
CA SER A 221 2.26 2.54 2.98
C SER A 221 0.87 2.86 3.50
N GLU A 222 0.70 4.10 3.99
CA GLU A 222 -0.57 4.64 4.45
C GLU A 222 -1.07 5.73 3.50
N GLY A 223 -2.31 5.61 3.04
CA GLY A 223 -3.00 6.64 2.24
C GLY A 223 -2.20 7.08 1.01
N SER A 224 -1.97 8.38 0.89
CA SER A 224 -1.20 9.00 -0.20
C SER A 224 0.30 8.66 -0.21
N GLY A 225 0.84 8.05 0.86
CA GLY A 225 2.20 7.48 0.84
C GLY A 225 2.37 6.36 -0.17
N SER A 226 1.27 5.72 -0.56
CA SER A 226 1.26 4.70 -1.61
C SER A 226 1.74 5.24 -2.97
N GLY A 227 1.51 6.53 -3.25
CA GLY A 227 2.00 7.15 -4.49
C GLY A 227 3.50 7.01 -4.65
N LEU A 228 4.23 7.31 -3.59
CA LEU A 228 5.69 7.20 -3.57
C LEU A 228 6.16 5.74 -3.67
N LEU A 229 5.51 4.85 -2.91
CA LEU A 229 5.91 3.44 -2.85
C LEU A 229 5.63 2.71 -4.17
N LEU A 230 4.46 2.94 -4.78
CA LEU A 230 4.10 2.33 -6.06
C LEU A 230 4.97 2.84 -7.22
N SER A 231 5.29 4.14 -7.24
CA SER A 231 6.26 4.70 -8.19
C SER A 231 7.63 4.06 -8.04
N HIS A 232 8.10 3.83 -6.81
CA HIS A 232 9.36 3.13 -6.55
C HIS A 232 9.36 1.71 -7.12
N LEU A 233 8.26 0.98 -6.93
CA LEU A 233 8.14 -0.39 -7.46
C LEU A 233 8.16 -0.42 -8.99
N GLY A 234 7.45 0.50 -9.66
CA GLY A 234 7.44 0.60 -11.11
C GLY A 234 8.83 0.93 -11.68
N GLU A 235 9.49 1.97 -11.13
CA GLU A 235 10.84 2.36 -11.60
C GLU A 235 11.92 1.31 -11.33
N CYS A 236 11.84 0.57 -10.23
CA CYS A 236 12.79 -0.49 -9.92
C CYS A 236 12.49 -1.80 -10.67
N GLY A 237 11.23 -2.06 -10.97
CA GLY A 237 10.81 -3.27 -11.67
C GLY A 237 11.34 -4.55 -11.01
N SER A 238 11.97 -5.41 -11.80
CA SER A 238 12.53 -6.68 -11.34
C SER A 238 13.81 -6.55 -10.49
N SER A 239 14.42 -5.36 -10.41
CA SER A 239 15.59 -5.09 -9.56
C SER A 239 15.21 -4.50 -8.19
N CYS A 240 13.92 -4.51 -7.84
CA CYS A 240 13.46 -4.01 -6.56
C CYS A 240 13.94 -4.89 -5.40
N ASP A 241 14.49 -4.26 -4.37
CA ASP A 241 14.96 -4.93 -3.14
C ASP A 241 13.82 -5.34 -2.19
N LEU A 242 12.60 -4.85 -2.43
CA LEU A 242 11.43 -5.21 -1.62
C LEU A 242 10.90 -6.59 -2.04
N SER A 243 10.57 -7.42 -1.05
CA SER A 243 10.01 -8.76 -1.26
C SER A 243 8.49 -8.79 -1.31
N GLY A 244 7.83 -7.76 -0.76
CA GLY A 244 6.37 -7.63 -0.77
C GLY A 244 5.92 -6.30 -0.19
N VAL A 245 4.76 -5.84 -0.64
CA VAL A 245 4.23 -4.51 -0.32
C VAL A 245 2.76 -4.57 0.04
N ALA A 246 2.35 -3.85 1.10
CA ALA A 246 0.95 -3.61 1.39
C ALA A 246 0.66 -2.09 1.41
N CYS A 247 -0.45 -1.69 0.75
CA CYS A 247 -0.91 -0.31 0.69
C CYS A 247 -2.26 -0.20 1.40
N ILE A 248 -2.31 0.55 2.50
CA ILE A 248 -3.54 0.76 3.30
C ILE A 248 -4.23 2.03 2.82
N SER A 249 -5.45 1.90 2.30
CA SER A 249 -6.24 2.98 1.69
C SER A 249 -5.47 3.77 0.62
N PRO A 250 -4.84 3.13 -0.38
CA PRO A 250 -4.04 3.82 -1.38
C PRO A 250 -4.87 4.76 -2.23
N LEU A 251 -4.25 5.85 -2.69
CA LEU A 251 -4.71 6.67 -3.80
C LEU A 251 -4.03 6.13 -5.08
N LEU A 252 -4.82 5.60 -6.00
CA LEU A 252 -4.31 4.87 -7.17
C LEU A 252 -4.48 5.65 -8.49
N LYS A 253 -5.39 6.63 -8.53
CA LYS A 253 -5.64 7.57 -9.62
C LYS A 253 -5.52 8.98 -9.07
N CYS A 254 -4.30 9.46 -8.99
CA CYS A 254 -4.01 10.68 -8.24
C CYS A 254 -4.38 11.94 -9.02
N GLN A 255 -4.12 12.01 -10.32
CA GLN A 255 -4.57 13.12 -11.14
C GLN A 255 -6.07 13.31 -11.04
N ASP A 256 -6.86 12.25 -11.28
CA ASP A 256 -8.32 12.27 -11.16
C ASP A 256 -8.79 12.71 -9.77
N TRP A 257 -8.07 12.29 -8.72
CA TRP A 257 -8.39 12.63 -7.35
C TRP A 257 -8.18 14.11 -7.04
N PHE A 258 -7.08 14.70 -7.51
CA PHE A 258 -6.81 16.13 -7.36
C PHE A 258 -7.79 16.99 -8.18
N GLU A 259 -8.21 16.52 -9.35
CA GLU A 259 -9.17 17.22 -10.22
C GLU A 259 -10.60 17.13 -9.69
N ALA A 260 -11.00 15.98 -9.16
CA ALA A 260 -12.34 15.79 -8.60
C ALA A 260 -12.51 16.52 -7.25
N GLY A 261 -11.42 16.81 -6.56
CA GLY A 261 -11.41 17.34 -5.20
C GLY A 261 -11.93 16.34 -4.16
N SER A 262 -11.53 16.57 -2.94
CA SER A 262 -12.01 15.82 -1.77
C SER A 262 -13.22 16.50 -1.13
N PRO A 263 -13.96 15.83 -0.23
CA PRO A 263 -14.96 16.52 0.59
C PRO A 263 -14.35 17.76 1.26
N TRP A 264 -14.98 18.90 1.13
CA TRP A 264 -14.43 20.22 1.44
C TRP A 264 -13.74 20.33 2.81
N LEU A 265 -14.26 19.66 3.84
CA LEU A 265 -13.64 19.64 5.18
C LEU A 265 -12.30 18.90 5.20
N CYS A 266 -12.21 17.77 4.50
CA CYS A 266 -10.97 16.99 4.40
C CYS A 266 -9.94 17.76 3.59
N GLU A 267 -10.35 18.33 2.45
CA GLU A 267 -9.48 19.10 1.59
C GLU A 267 -8.96 20.36 2.31
N TRP A 268 -9.85 21.13 2.94
CA TRP A 268 -9.48 22.32 3.67
C TRP A 268 -8.50 22.03 4.82
N SER A 269 -8.77 20.97 5.60
CA SER A 269 -7.90 20.61 6.72
C SER A 269 -6.51 20.17 6.25
N LEU A 270 -6.43 19.39 5.17
CA LEU A 270 -5.17 18.93 4.59
C LEU A 270 -4.40 20.11 3.97
N LEU A 271 -5.10 20.98 3.23
CA LEU A 271 -4.51 22.18 2.64
C LEU A 271 -3.91 23.11 3.70
N LEU A 272 -4.64 23.37 4.80
CA LEU A 272 -4.13 24.17 5.92
C LEU A 272 -2.89 23.54 6.55
N TYR A 273 -2.92 22.24 6.75
CA TYR A 273 -1.77 21.53 7.30
C TYR A 273 -0.55 21.66 6.39
N GLN A 274 -0.71 21.41 5.10
CA GLN A 274 0.38 21.50 4.13
C GLN A 274 0.94 22.92 4.02
N LYS A 275 0.07 23.95 3.95
CA LYS A 275 0.50 25.35 3.98
C LYS A 275 1.31 25.68 5.24
N ARG A 276 0.87 25.17 6.41
CA ARG A 276 1.63 25.37 7.65
C ARG A 276 2.99 24.69 7.63
N VAL A 277 3.12 23.52 7.02
CA VAL A 277 4.41 22.84 6.87
C VAL A 277 5.34 23.64 5.95
N ILE A 278 4.84 24.01 4.77
CA ILE A 278 5.63 24.75 3.75
C ILE A 278 5.98 26.16 4.22
N SER A 279 5.10 26.85 4.95
CA SER A 279 5.37 28.20 5.45
C SER A 279 6.61 28.30 6.36
N ARG A 280 7.02 27.20 7.01
CA ARG A 280 8.25 27.14 7.81
C ARG A 280 9.50 27.31 6.95
N TYR A 281 9.43 26.93 5.68
CA TYR A 281 10.52 26.96 4.72
C TYR A 281 10.35 28.05 3.66
N ALA A 282 9.37 28.95 3.83
CA ALA A 282 9.01 29.95 2.83
C ALA A 282 10.21 30.79 2.38
N LYS A 283 11.10 31.18 3.31
CA LYS A 283 12.32 31.98 3.00
C LYS A 283 13.29 31.24 2.07
N ALA A 284 13.45 29.94 2.25
CA ALA A 284 14.32 29.13 1.39
C ALA A 284 13.66 28.83 0.04
N LEU A 285 12.36 28.58 0.05
CA LEU A 285 11.60 28.20 -1.15
C LEU A 285 11.26 29.37 -2.07
N GLN A 286 11.23 30.62 -1.57
CA GLN A 286 10.94 31.81 -2.39
C GLN A 286 11.90 32.03 -3.56
N GLU A 287 13.09 31.43 -3.50
CA GLU A 287 14.07 31.49 -4.60
C GLU A 287 13.59 30.70 -5.82
N VAL A 288 12.88 29.59 -5.60
CA VAL A 288 12.47 28.64 -6.65
C VAL A 288 10.97 28.60 -6.92
N VAL A 289 10.14 29.09 -5.98
CA VAL A 289 8.68 29.05 -6.07
C VAL A 289 8.08 30.40 -5.69
N GLU A 290 6.94 30.76 -6.29
CA GLU A 290 6.16 31.93 -5.92
C GLU A 290 5.32 31.62 -4.66
N MET A 291 5.87 31.92 -3.48
CA MET A 291 5.28 31.55 -2.19
C MET A 291 3.92 32.21 -1.92
N GLU A 292 3.65 33.39 -2.50
CA GLU A 292 2.37 34.06 -2.37
C GLU A 292 1.27 33.26 -3.06
N SER A 293 1.52 32.73 -4.25
CA SER A 293 0.63 31.85 -4.98
C SER A 293 0.38 30.54 -4.22
N VAL A 294 1.44 29.90 -3.71
CA VAL A 294 1.32 28.64 -2.93
C VAL A 294 0.48 28.85 -1.66
N LEU A 295 0.76 29.88 -0.89
CA LEU A 295 0.03 30.15 0.36
C LEU A 295 -1.37 30.73 0.10
N GLY A 296 -1.60 31.35 -1.04
CA GLY A 296 -2.91 31.87 -1.52
C GLY A 296 -3.83 30.80 -2.09
N SER A 297 -3.35 29.60 -2.43
CA SER A 297 -4.13 28.54 -3.07
C SER A 297 -5.40 28.18 -2.28
N ARG A 298 -6.49 27.82 -2.98
CA ARG A 298 -7.80 27.52 -2.38
C ARG A 298 -8.16 26.05 -2.42
N SER A 299 -7.45 25.25 -3.20
CA SER A 299 -7.60 23.80 -3.34
C SER A 299 -6.27 23.08 -3.24
N LEU A 300 -6.31 21.77 -3.02
CA LEU A 300 -5.10 20.93 -3.06
C LEU A 300 -4.48 20.94 -4.45
N ARG A 301 -5.30 20.97 -5.51
CA ARG A 301 -4.83 21.06 -6.89
C ARG A 301 -4.05 22.35 -7.11
N GLU A 302 -4.63 23.52 -6.78
CA GLU A 302 -3.95 24.82 -6.91
C GLU A 302 -2.64 24.85 -6.10
N PHE A 303 -2.63 24.25 -4.90
CA PHE A 303 -1.45 24.17 -4.06
C PHE A 303 -0.33 23.35 -4.71
N GLU A 304 -0.65 22.16 -5.20
CA GLU A 304 0.30 21.25 -5.84
C GLU A 304 0.83 21.85 -7.15
N GLU A 305 -0.06 22.44 -7.96
CA GLU A 305 0.29 23.10 -9.21
C GLU A 305 1.22 24.30 -8.98
N ALA A 306 0.89 25.18 -8.02
CA ALA A 306 1.73 26.32 -7.66
C ALA A 306 3.11 25.89 -7.15
N LEU A 307 3.16 24.79 -6.41
CA LEU A 307 4.42 24.32 -5.79
C LEU A 307 5.34 23.59 -6.75
N PHE A 308 4.80 22.87 -7.72
CA PHE A 308 5.57 21.99 -8.60
C PHE A 308 5.53 22.35 -10.07
N CYS A 309 4.42 22.91 -10.57
CA CYS A 309 4.29 23.24 -12.00
C CYS A 309 4.76 24.66 -12.32
N HIS A 310 4.64 25.61 -11.39
CA HIS A 310 5.01 27.01 -11.60
C HIS A 310 6.35 27.41 -10.96
N ARG A 311 7.34 26.50 -11.05
CA ARG A 311 8.68 26.80 -10.54
C ARG A 311 9.39 27.85 -11.41
N LYS A 312 10.13 28.76 -10.76
CA LYS A 312 10.97 29.74 -11.45
C LYS A 312 12.03 29.04 -12.28
N GLY A 313 11.99 29.26 -13.60
CA GLY A 313 12.94 28.65 -14.54
C GLY A 313 12.62 27.23 -15.01
N GLN A 314 11.61 26.57 -14.46
CA GLN A 314 11.18 25.22 -14.83
C GLN A 314 9.64 25.11 -14.75
N ALA A 315 8.94 25.81 -15.62
CA ALA A 315 7.49 25.64 -15.71
C ALA A 315 7.15 24.33 -16.45
N MET A 316 6.16 23.58 -15.94
CA MET A 316 5.61 22.42 -16.62
C MET A 316 4.09 22.46 -16.57
N THR A 317 3.43 21.74 -17.48
CA THR A 317 1.96 21.63 -17.47
C THR A 317 1.51 20.63 -16.41
N TRP A 318 0.26 20.71 -15.99
CA TRP A 318 -0.34 19.77 -15.03
C TRP A 318 -0.31 18.32 -15.53
N GLU A 319 -0.56 18.13 -16.83
CA GLU A 319 -0.51 16.83 -17.48
C GLU A 319 0.92 16.26 -17.49
N ALA A 320 1.92 17.09 -17.79
CA ALA A 320 3.33 16.68 -17.75
C ALA A 320 3.77 16.33 -16.32
N TYR A 321 3.28 17.09 -15.33
CA TYR A 321 3.54 16.77 -13.91
C TYR A 321 3.02 15.38 -13.57
N TRP A 322 1.77 15.06 -13.90
CA TRP A 322 1.20 13.74 -13.60
C TRP A 322 1.77 12.63 -14.48
N GLY A 323 2.19 12.91 -15.68
CA GLY A 323 2.95 11.96 -16.50
C GLY A 323 4.17 11.37 -15.79
N CYS A 324 4.79 12.18 -14.89
CA CYS A 324 5.94 11.75 -14.09
C CYS A 324 5.59 11.32 -12.65
N ASN A 325 4.39 11.65 -12.16
CA ASN A 325 4.05 11.47 -10.74
C ASN A 325 2.86 10.54 -10.48
N GLU A 326 2.17 10.05 -11.53
CA GLU A 326 1.09 9.09 -11.35
C GLU A 326 1.67 7.78 -10.77
N PRO A 327 1.11 7.26 -9.65
CA PRO A 327 1.67 6.09 -8.96
C PRO A 327 1.76 4.82 -9.79
N LEU A 328 0.83 4.66 -10.73
CA LEU A 328 0.70 3.46 -11.55
C LEU A 328 1.21 3.64 -12.98
N ARG A 329 2.01 4.71 -13.26
CA ARG A 329 2.56 4.97 -14.60
C ARG A 329 3.37 3.81 -15.17
N ASP A 330 4.10 3.12 -14.29
CA ASP A 330 4.95 1.97 -14.64
C ASP A 330 4.44 0.67 -13.98
N ALA A 331 3.11 0.52 -13.84
CA ALA A 331 2.50 -0.62 -13.13
C ALA A 331 2.81 -1.97 -13.79
N ASP A 332 3.06 -2.00 -15.10
CA ASP A 332 3.40 -3.22 -15.85
C ASP A 332 4.82 -3.72 -15.53
N GLU A 333 5.71 -2.84 -15.08
CA GLU A 333 7.08 -3.19 -14.68
C GLU A 333 7.15 -3.76 -13.25
N VAL A 334 6.09 -3.62 -12.46
CA VAL A 334 6.07 -4.08 -11.07
C VAL A 334 6.20 -5.59 -11.00
N ALA A 335 7.29 -6.06 -10.38
CA ALA A 335 7.60 -7.48 -10.20
C ALA A 335 7.44 -7.98 -8.75
N VAL A 336 6.99 -7.11 -7.86
CA VAL A 336 6.80 -7.38 -6.43
C VAL A 336 5.32 -7.52 -6.11
N PRO A 337 4.89 -8.52 -5.34
CA PRO A 337 3.48 -8.63 -4.92
C PRO A 337 3.02 -7.43 -4.10
N VAL A 338 1.90 -6.83 -4.48
CA VAL A 338 1.30 -5.63 -3.88
C VAL A 338 -0.13 -5.93 -3.42
N LEU A 339 -0.41 -5.81 -2.14
CA LEU A 339 -1.77 -5.87 -1.61
C LEU A 339 -2.30 -4.46 -1.35
N CYS A 340 -3.39 -4.09 -2.03
CA CYS A 340 -4.15 -2.87 -1.77
C CYS A 340 -5.33 -3.18 -0.85
N ILE A 341 -5.34 -2.63 0.37
CA ILE A 341 -6.44 -2.77 1.33
C ILE A 341 -7.33 -1.53 1.23
N CYS A 342 -8.54 -1.68 0.70
CA CYS A 342 -9.45 -0.58 0.41
C CYS A 342 -10.81 -0.79 1.08
N SER A 343 -11.48 0.30 1.44
CA SER A 343 -12.89 0.28 1.87
C SER A 343 -13.78 0.93 0.82
N ALA A 344 -15.00 0.42 0.66
CA ALA A 344 -15.97 0.98 -0.28
C ALA A 344 -16.52 2.34 0.20
N ASP A 345 -16.46 2.60 1.50
CA ASP A 345 -16.96 3.81 2.15
C ASP A 345 -15.87 4.85 2.43
N ASP A 346 -14.68 4.72 1.82
CA ASP A 346 -13.55 5.65 1.99
C ASP A 346 -13.94 7.07 1.58
N PRO A 347 -13.98 8.04 2.54
CA PRO A 347 -14.42 9.40 2.23
C PRO A 347 -13.35 10.24 1.54
N VAL A 348 -12.08 9.85 1.62
CA VAL A 348 -10.95 10.59 1.02
C VAL A 348 -10.75 10.14 -0.43
N ARG A 349 -10.63 8.84 -0.65
CA ARG A 349 -10.49 8.30 -2.00
C ARG A 349 -11.75 8.47 -2.84
N GLY A 350 -12.93 8.32 -2.23
CA GLY A 350 -14.22 8.33 -2.94
C GLY A 350 -14.69 6.95 -3.42
N PRO A 351 -15.74 6.90 -4.27
CA PRO A 351 -16.41 5.65 -4.64
C PRO A 351 -15.51 4.72 -5.47
N PRO A 352 -15.47 3.40 -5.14
CA PRO A 352 -14.60 2.42 -5.79
C PRO A 352 -14.71 2.36 -7.30
N GLY A 353 -15.93 2.48 -7.86
CA GLY A 353 -16.15 2.38 -9.31
C GLY A 353 -15.44 3.44 -10.15
N ARG A 354 -15.05 4.58 -9.55
CA ARG A 354 -14.31 5.66 -10.24
C ARG A 354 -12.82 5.67 -9.89
N THR A 355 -12.49 5.30 -8.66
CA THR A 355 -11.17 5.55 -8.08
C THR A 355 -10.26 4.32 -8.07
N LEU A 356 -10.81 3.12 -8.31
CA LEU A 356 -10.02 1.90 -8.39
C LEU A 356 -9.77 1.51 -9.85
N PRO A 357 -8.54 1.13 -10.20
CA PRO A 357 -8.19 0.60 -11.53
C PRO A 357 -8.52 -0.89 -11.59
N TRP A 358 -9.77 -1.25 -11.80
CA TRP A 358 -10.27 -2.64 -11.78
C TRP A 358 -9.52 -3.55 -12.75
N GLU A 359 -9.24 -3.06 -13.95
CA GLU A 359 -8.53 -3.80 -14.98
C GLU A 359 -7.15 -4.26 -14.49
N LEU A 360 -6.41 -3.39 -13.78
CA LEU A 360 -5.11 -3.72 -13.22
C LEU A 360 -5.18 -4.97 -12.32
N PHE A 361 -6.17 -5.05 -11.44
CA PHE A 361 -6.30 -6.18 -10.52
C PHE A 361 -6.72 -7.49 -11.21
N HIS A 362 -7.38 -7.41 -12.35
CA HIS A 362 -7.76 -8.58 -13.12
C HIS A 362 -6.67 -9.08 -14.07
N THR A 363 -5.81 -8.19 -14.55
CA THR A 363 -4.81 -8.50 -15.60
C THR A 363 -3.40 -8.68 -15.06
N ASN A 364 -2.98 -7.88 -14.06
CA ASN A 364 -1.62 -7.93 -13.52
C ASN A 364 -1.51 -8.98 -12.40
N PRO A 365 -0.54 -9.93 -12.49
CA PRO A 365 -0.40 -11.01 -11.51
C PRO A 365 0.18 -10.56 -10.16
N HIS A 366 0.72 -9.35 -10.07
CA HIS A 366 1.37 -8.83 -8.87
C HIS A 366 0.44 -7.96 -8.01
N PHE A 367 -0.71 -7.52 -8.55
CA PHE A 367 -1.63 -6.66 -7.82
C PHE A 367 -2.82 -7.43 -7.24
N PHE A 368 -3.05 -7.22 -5.96
CA PHE A 368 -4.14 -7.82 -5.19
C PHE A 368 -4.95 -6.72 -4.52
N LEU A 369 -6.27 -6.73 -4.68
CA LEU A 369 -7.17 -5.80 -4.02
C LEU A 369 -8.02 -6.53 -2.98
N LEU A 370 -7.91 -6.12 -1.74
CA LEU A 370 -8.79 -6.53 -0.66
C LEU A 370 -9.79 -5.40 -0.42
N LEU A 371 -11.03 -5.59 -0.85
CA LEU A 371 -12.10 -4.59 -0.75
C LEU A 371 -13.07 -4.96 0.36
N THR A 372 -13.25 -4.04 1.33
CA THR A 372 -14.24 -4.18 2.40
C THR A 372 -15.38 -3.18 2.22
N PRO A 373 -16.61 -3.49 2.68
CA PRO A 373 -17.72 -2.54 2.60
C PRO A 373 -17.51 -1.32 3.51
N HIS A 374 -16.80 -1.48 4.64
CA HIS A 374 -16.60 -0.47 5.66
C HIS A 374 -15.15 -0.41 6.13
N GLY A 375 -14.67 0.77 6.49
CA GLY A 375 -13.31 0.97 6.98
C GLY A 375 -12.88 2.43 7.01
N GLY A 376 -13.56 3.30 6.27
CA GLY A 376 -13.15 4.69 6.08
C GLY A 376 -11.78 4.80 5.40
N HIS A 377 -11.09 5.92 5.57
CA HIS A 377 -9.71 6.11 5.09
C HIS A 377 -8.72 5.77 6.20
N CYS A 378 -7.98 4.68 6.05
CA CYS A 378 -7.00 4.16 7.04
C CYS A 378 -7.61 3.87 8.44
N GLY A 379 -8.93 3.78 8.56
CA GLY A 379 -9.62 3.56 9.82
C GLY A 379 -9.60 2.11 10.25
N PHE A 380 -10.34 1.28 9.55
CA PHE A 380 -10.47 -0.16 9.75
C PHE A 380 -10.54 -0.58 11.24
N LEU A 381 -11.31 0.19 12.04
CA LEU A 381 -11.38 -0.01 13.48
C LEU A 381 -12.13 -1.30 13.80
N GLN A 382 -11.48 -2.21 14.50
CA GLN A 382 -12.06 -3.45 14.99
C GLN A 382 -12.28 -3.39 16.50
N LYS A 383 -13.31 -4.10 16.99
CA LYS A 383 -13.51 -4.31 18.41
C LYS A 383 -12.60 -5.44 18.88
N SER A 384 -11.54 -5.09 19.60
CA SER A 384 -10.73 -6.10 20.27
C SER A 384 -11.34 -6.42 21.66
N PRO A 385 -11.31 -7.67 22.12
CA PRO A 385 -11.63 -8.04 23.51
C PRO A 385 -10.64 -7.41 24.51
N SER A 386 -9.39 -7.18 24.10
CA SER A 386 -8.40 -6.41 24.83
C SER A 386 -8.64 -4.92 24.57
N SER A 387 -8.44 -4.07 25.57
CA SER A 387 -8.77 -2.63 25.59
C SER A 387 -8.10 -1.78 24.48
N SER A 388 -7.15 -2.31 23.73
CA SER A 388 -6.54 -1.63 22.57
C SER A 388 -7.34 -1.87 21.30
N SER A 389 -7.88 -0.80 20.69
CA SER A 389 -8.56 -0.89 19.40
C SER A 389 -7.52 -0.96 18.27
N ALA A 390 -7.05 -2.16 17.94
CA ALA A 390 -6.14 -2.35 16.81
C ALA A 390 -6.86 -2.09 15.48
N SER A 391 -6.14 -1.56 14.49
CA SER A 391 -6.64 -1.44 13.12
C SER A 391 -6.61 -2.81 12.45
N TRP A 392 -7.77 -3.26 11.99
CA TRP A 392 -7.88 -4.49 11.20
C TRP A 392 -7.00 -4.45 9.94
N GLY A 393 -6.92 -3.29 9.27
CA GLY A 393 -6.08 -3.12 8.09
C GLY A 393 -4.60 -3.39 8.37
N ASN A 394 -4.10 -2.97 9.54
CA ASN A 394 -2.72 -3.23 9.94
C ASN A 394 -2.47 -4.72 10.19
N MET A 395 -3.41 -5.41 10.85
CA MET A 395 -3.28 -6.84 11.11
C MET A 395 -3.26 -7.63 9.80
N VAL A 396 -4.16 -7.32 8.87
CA VAL A 396 -4.22 -7.96 7.56
C VAL A 396 -2.96 -7.68 6.72
N ALA A 397 -2.43 -6.47 6.77
CA ALA A 397 -1.19 -6.13 6.08
C ALA A 397 -0.02 -7.01 6.58
N LEU A 398 0.14 -7.15 7.90
CA LEU A 398 1.20 -7.98 8.49
C LEU A 398 0.97 -9.47 8.23
N GLU A 399 -0.27 -9.93 8.28
CA GLU A 399 -0.61 -11.33 7.95
C GLU A 399 -0.29 -11.64 6.48
N TYR A 400 -0.61 -10.71 5.57
CA TYR A 400 -0.25 -10.82 4.16
C TYR A 400 1.27 -10.97 3.98
N LEU A 401 2.06 -10.13 4.63
CA LEU A 401 3.53 -10.21 4.55
C LEU A 401 4.04 -11.55 5.12
N GLY A 402 3.47 -12.04 6.21
CA GLY A 402 3.80 -13.35 6.77
C GLY A 402 3.41 -14.53 5.86
N VAL A 403 2.35 -14.38 5.05
CA VAL A 403 1.99 -15.39 4.02
C VAL A 403 2.98 -15.35 2.87
N LEU A 404 3.42 -14.17 2.43
CA LEU A 404 4.44 -14.02 1.39
C LEU A 404 5.76 -14.66 1.82
N ASP A 405 6.22 -14.37 3.02
CA ASP A 405 7.46 -14.91 3.57
C ASP A 405 7.45 -16.45 3.52
N LYS A 406 6.39 -17.06 4.04
CA LYS A 406 6.23 -18.52 4.01
C LYS A 406 6.12 -19.08 2.60
N PHE A 407 5.44 -18.36 1.70
CA PHE A 407 5.25 -18.79 0.32
C PHE A 407 6.59 -18.85 -0.41
N PHE A 408 7.41 -17.81 -0.30
CA PHE A 408 8.72 -17.76 -0.94
C PHE A 408 9.69 -18.79 -0.37
N HIS A 409 9.77 -18.96 0.94
CA HIS A 409 10.57 -20.02 1.56
C HIS A 409 10.15 -21.42 1.11
N THR A 410 8.85 -21.66 0.91
CA THR A 410 8.35 -22.95 0.42
C THR A 410 8.73 -23.17 -1.04
N GLU A 411 8.70 -22.15 -1.88
CA GLU A 411 9.12 -22.24 -3.29
C GLU A 411 10.63 -22.48 -3.40
N GLU A 412 11.45 -21.79 -2.61
CA GLU A 412 12.90 -22.00 -2.56
C GLU A 412 13.22 -23.44 -2.14
N ALA A 413 12.64 -23.91 -1.05
CA ALA A 413 12.83 -25.28 -0.58
C ALA A 413 12.36 -26.34 -1.61
N THR A 414 11.37 -26.00 -2.44
CA THR A 414 10.88 -26.88 -3.51
C THR A 414 11.84 -26.89 -4.72
N ARG A 415 12.48 -25.75 -5.01
CA ARG A 415 13.50 -25.65 -6.08
C ARG A 415 14.80 -26.35 -5.70
N GLU A 416 15.19 -26.31 -4.43
CA GLU A 416 16.41 -26.94 -3.91
C GLU A 416 16.28 -28.47 -3.76
N ARG A 417 15.05 -29.00 -3.70
CA ARG A 417 14.87 -30.47 -3.67
C ARG A 417 15.34 -31.06 -4.99
N PRO A 418 16.38 -31.95 -4.99
CA PRO A 418 16.76 -32.68 -6.18
C PRO A 418 15.51 -33.40 -6.70
N ARG A 419 15.17 -33.20 -7.96
CA ARG A 419 14.14 -34.02 -8.60
C ARG A 419 14.53 -35.46 -8.35
N PRO A 420 13.62 -36.33 -7.80
CA PRO A 420 13.94 -37.73 -7.60
C PRO A 420 14.42 -38.27 -8.93
N GLY A 421 15.70 -38.62 -8.96
CA GLY A 421 16.37 -39.05 -10.17
C GLY A 421 15.58 -40.21 -10.76
N ARG A 422 15.17 -40.08 -12.01
CA ARG A 422 14.92 -41.22 -12.85
C ARG A 422 16.23 -42.03 -12.78
N SER A 423 16.23 -43.13 -12.03
CA SER A 423 17.31 -44.08 -12.01
C SER A 423 17.49 -44.55 -13.47
N VAL A 424 18.49 -43.97 -14.11
CA VAL A 424 18.97 -44.50 -15.38
C VAL A 424 19.63 -45.82 -15.01
N ILE A 425 18.91 -46.90 -15.20
CA ILE A 425 19.50 -48.24 -15.24
C ILE A 425 20.46 -48.23 -16.41
N LEU A 426 21.74 -48.06 -16.13
CA LEU A 426 22.83 -48.26 -17.09
C LEU A 426 22.86 -49.76 -17.43
N HIS A 427 22.05 -50.13 -18.41
CA HIS A 427 22.33 -51.35 -19.16
C HIS A 427 23.53 -51.08 -20.08
N HIS A 428 24.67 -51.63 -19.69
CA HIS A 428 25.76 -51.86 -20.59
C HIS A 428 25.23 -52.70 -21.76
N CYS A 429 25.17 -52.12 -22.97
CA CYS A 429 25.10 -52.87 -24.19
C CYS A 429 25.94 -52.17 -25.23
N SER A 430 26.91 -52.95 -25.71
CA SER A 430 27.87 -52.64 -26.75
C SER A 430 27.21 -52.41 -28.09
N GLN A 431 27.80 -51.51 -28.87
CA GLN A 431 27.94 -51.41 -30.34
C GLN A 431 26.77 -51.87 -31.23
N GLY A 432 26.26 -50.96 -32.05
CA GLY A 432 25.46 -51.30 -33.23
C GLY A 432 24.83 -50.09 -33.94
N ILE A 433 25.52 -49.52 -34.85
CA ILE A 433 25.18 -48.98 -36.20
C ILE A 433 23.72 -48.58 -36.49
N PHE A 434 23.53 -47.29 -36.86
CA PHE A 434 22.61 -46.65 -37.81
C PHE A 434 21.22 -47.25 -38.06
N GLN A 435 20.16 -46.47 -37.88
CA GLN A 435 19.28 -45.97 -38.97
C GLN A 435 18.18 -45.04 -38.49
N SER A 436 18.01 -43.96 -39.26
CA SER A 436 16.93 -43.00 -39.28
C SER A 436 15.57 -43.66 -39.49
N ARG A 437 14.53 -43.21 -38.72
CA ARG A 437 13.15 -43.15 -39.23
C ARG A 437 12.30 -42.17 -38.43
N GLU A 438 11.67 -41.30 -39.21
CA GLU A 438 10.60 -40.38 -38.85
C GLU A 438 9.35 -41.09 -38.27
N GLY A 439 8.61 -40.41 -37.41
CA GLY A 439 7.19 -40.79 -37.28
C GLY A 439 6.52 -40.46 -35.96
N VAL A 440 5.82 -39.31 -35.92
CA VAL A 440 4.50 -39.05 -35.33
C VAL A 440 4.35 -38.80 -33.81
N PRO A 441 3.50 -37.85 -33.40
CA PRO A 441 3.59 -37.10 -32.15
C PRO A 441 2.78 -37.72 -31.01
N ALA A 442 3.37 -37.72 -29.84
CA ALA A 442 2.66 -38.01 -28.59
C ALA A 442 2.15 -36.71 -27.99
N THR A 443 0.90 -36.73 -27.65
CA THR A 443 0.10 -35.76 -26.91
C THR A 443 0.86 -35.03 -25.77
N LEU A 444 0.93 -33.72 -25.89
CA LEU A 444 1.42 -32.81 -24.86
C LEU A 444 0.39 -32.66 -23.77
N ASP A 445 0.65 -33.28 -22.64
CA ASP A 445 0.05 -32.88 -21.35
C ASP A 445 0.64 -31.54 -20.96
N PHE A 446 -0.14 -30.45 -21.11
CA PHE A 446 0.21 -29.13 -20.62
C PHE A 446 0.04 -29.10 -19.11
N GLN A 447 1.04 -29.53 -18.36
CA GLN A 447 1.27 -29.04 -17.03
C GLN A 447 2.01 -27.71 -17.16
N GLU A 448 1.27 -26.61 -17.12
CA GLU A 448 1.83 -25.27 -16.95
C GLU A 448 2.50 -25.18 -15.56
N THR A 449 3.75 -25.56 -15.50
CA THR A 449 4.65 -25.13 -14.44
C THR A 449 5.04 -23.69 -14.74
N PHE A 450 4.37 -22.74 -14.06
CA PHE A 450 4.81 -21.35 -14.03
C PHE A 450 6.17 -21.27 -13.38
N THR A 451 7.20 -21.31 -14.19
CA THR A 451 8.54 -20.89 -13.81
C THR A 451 8.61 -19.38 -13.99
N TRP A 452 8.95 -18.64 -12.93
CA TRP A 452 9.29 -17.22 -12.99
C TRP A 452 10.58 -17.04 -13.78
N GLN A 453 10.52 -17.16 -15.11
CA GLN A 453 11.62 -16.78 -15.98
C GLN A 453 11.40 -15.36 -16.46
N ARG A 454 12.33 -14.47 -16.08
CA ARG A 454 12.46 -13.12 -16.61
C ARG A 454 12.57 -13.21 -18.14
N SER A 455 11.53 -12.83 -18.85
CA SER A 455 11.65 -12.64 -20.30
C SER A 455 12.23 -11.25 -20.54
N TYR A 456 13.49 -11.20 -20.92
CA TYR A 456 14.07 -10.01 -21.52
C TYR A 456 13.53 -9.92 -22.95
N THR A 457 12.57 -9.05 -23.21
CA THR A 457 12.33 -8.52 -24.55
C THR A 457 12.85 -7.10 -24.59
N ARG A 458 13.80 -6.87 -25.49
CA ARG A 458 14.30 -5.55 -25.87
C ARG A 458 13.21 -4.74 -26.54
#